data_3b4aaeb1f44efaacec4330f16e282098
#
_entry.id   3b4aaeb1f44efaacec4330f16e282098
#
_cell.length_a   1.000
_cell.length_b   1.000
_cell.length_c   1.000
_cell.angle_alpha   90.00
_cell.angle_beta   90.00
_cell.angle_gamma   90.00
#
_symmetry.space_group_name_H-M   'P 1'
#
loop_
_entity.id
_entity.type
_entity.pdbx_description
1 polymer ?
#
loop_
_entity_poly.entity_id
_entity_poly.type
_entity_poly.pdbx_seq_one_letter_code
_entity_poly.pdbx_strand_id
1 'polypeptide(L)'
;MNPSTHSWQNQLGPQAPWAARRGLALLANMQTGGLQLRLPHGPTIQLGSQDTLQAQVVLNNWQVFGASLRSGDIGFAQSFIAHDWDTPDLTTLLRVLLRNRAALDDMVFGHWWGRLAYRIRHAWRRNTRRQSRDNIHAHYDLGNDFYRLWLDPSMTYSSAWFDGNPAQDLQTAQWAKVRRALRMTGVQAGDRVLEIGCGWGGLAEAGAREFGAQMTGITLSPSQLQFAQARLQALSLHADLRLQDYRDTQDGPYDAICSIEMIEAVGRDYWPAYFQAIARLLKPGGRACIQSIVIDDALFDRYAQSTDFIQQYIFPGGFLPSRATFVAQAQAAGLQVMDTLAFGQDYAETLQRWRKAFVSQQEHLSALGFDRRFERTWLFYLAYCEAAFAEHNTDVVQFTLRKPA
;
A
#
# COMPACT_ATOMS: atom_id res chain seq x y z
N MET A 1 1.60 7.26 -41.78
CA MET A 1 2.12 8.34 -40.91
C MET A 1 0.94 9.19 -40.46
N ASN A 2 0.68 9.22 -39.18
CA ASN A 2 -0.50 9.92 -38.61
C ASN A 2 -0.17 11.42 -38.52
N PRO A 3 -0.92 12.33 -39.13
CA PRO A 3 -0.57 13.75 -39.19
C PRO A 3 -0.72 14.52 -37.86
N SER A 4 -1.18 13.90 -36.82
CA SER A 4 -1.45 14.55 -35.51
C SER A 4 -0.27 14.58 -34.53
N THR A 5 0.86 13.91 -34.84
CA THR A 5 1.97 13.72 -33.86
C THR A 5 2.95 14.90 -33.75
N HIS A 6 2.87 15.92 -34.60
CA HIS A 6 3.82 17.05 -34.57
C HIS A 6 3.22 18.41 -34.18
N SER A 7 1.91 18.50 -33.94
CA SER A 7 1.27 19.78 -33.63
C SER A 7 1.66 20.39 -32.27
N TRP A 8 1.96 19.57 -31.28
CA TRP A 8 2.31 20.04 -29.92
C TRP A 8 3.70 20.70 -29.87
N GLN A 9 4.65 20.28 -30.74
CA GLN A 9 6.01 20.84 -30.74
C GLN A 9 6.02 22.33 -31.13
N ASN A 10 5.13 22.72 -32.02
CA ASN A 10 4.98 24.12 -32.45
C ASN A 10 4.34 25.01 -31.36
N GLN A 11 3.69 24.39 -30.35
CA GLN A 11 3.05 25.08 -29.24
C GLN A 11 4.00 25.26 -28.04
N LEU A 12 5.17 24.60 -28.06
CA LEU A 12 6.22 24.81 -27.07
C LEU A 12 6.94 26.13 -27.36
N GLY A 13 6.77 27.10 -26.48
CA GLY A 13 7.54 28.32 -26.54
C GLY A 13 9.06 28.05 -26.41
N PRO A 14 9.89 29.04 -26.77
CA PRO A 14 11.36 28.93 -26.70
C PRO A 14 11.87 28.68 -25.27
N GLN A 15 11.08 29.01 -24.26
CA GLN A 15 11.39 28.87 -22.83
C GLN A 15 11.25 27.43 -22.28
N ALA A 16 10.69 26.47 -23.06
CA ALA A 16 10.58 25.09 -22.61
C ALA A 16 11.98 24.45 -22.47
N PRO A 17 12.39 24.02 -21.26
CA PRO A 17 13.71 23.45 -21.04
C PRO A 17 13.86 22.10 -21.74
N TRP A 18 15.10 21.66 -21.94
CA TRP A 18 15.39 20.37 -22.58
C TRP A 18 14.65 19.18 -21.94
N ALA A 19 14.60 19.14 -20.59
CA ALA A 19 13.90 18.08 -19.87
C ALA A 19 12.40 18.03 -20.22
N ALA A 20 11.74 19.18 -20.36
CA ALA A 20 10.35 19.24 -20.76
C ALA A 20 10.15 18.77 -22.21
N ARG A 21 11.02 19.17 -23.15
CA ARG A 21 10.96 18.71 -24.54
C ARG A 21 11.11 17.19 -24.64
N ARG A 22 12.06 16.61 -23.88
CA ARG A 22 12.26 15.16 -23.83
C ARG A 22 11.07 14.44 -23.17
N GLY A 23 10.60 14.91 -22.02
CA GLY A 23 9.45 14.32 -21.32
C GLY A 23 8.17 14.33 -22.15
N LEU A 24 7.89 15.46 -22.83
CA LEU A 24 6.73 15.57 -23.72
C LEU A 24 6.86 14.65 -24.95
N ALA A 25 8.07 14.46 -25.48
CA ALA A 25 8.30 13.50 -26.56
C ALA A 25 8.04 12.06 -26.12
N LEU A 26 8.39 11.69 -24.88
CA LEU A 26 8.04 10.38 -24.31
C LEU A 26 6.54 10.23 -24.11
N LEU A 27 5.88 11.24 -23.53
CA LEU A 27 4.42 11.25 -23.33
C LEU A 27 3.64 11.19 -24.65
N ALA A 28 4.17 11.77 -25.73
CA ALA A 28 3.56 11.68 -27.07
C ALA A 28 3.56 10.25 -27.65
N ASN A 29 4.41 9.36 -27.15
CA ASN A 29 4.47 7.95 -27.55
C ASN A 29 3.50 7.05 -26.77
N MET A 30 2.68 7.60 -25.89
CA MET A 30 1.66 6.83 -25.16
C MET A 30 0.67 6.21 -26.14
N GLN A 31 0.36 4.92 -25.91
CA GLN A 31 -0.48 4.11 -26.80
C GLN A 31 -1.88 3.90 -26.20
N THR A 32 -2.01 3.96 -24.89
CA THR A 32 -3.25 3.69 -24.16
C THR A 32 -3.61 4.89 -23.29
N GLY A 33 -4.79 5.43 -23.47
CA GLY A 33 -5.24 6.62 -22.76
C GLY A 33 -4.65 7.91 -23.31
N GLY A 34 -5.18 9.03 -22.88
CA GLY A 34 -4.78 10.36 -23.30
C GLY A 34 -4.48 11.30 -22.15
N LEU A 35 -3.70 12.31 -22.44
CA LEU A 35 -3.32 13.34 -21.50
C LEU A 35 -3.58 14.72 -22.10
N GLN A 36 -4.51 15.46 -21.48
CA GLN A 36 -4.71 16.86 -21.73
C GLN A 36 -3.79 17.67 -20.80
N LEU A 37 -2.80 18.32 -21.38
CA LEU A 37 -1.75 19.01 -20.62
C LEU A 37 -1.80 20.52 -20.88
N ARG A 38 -2.13 21.31 -19.86
CA ARG A 38 -2.02 22.77 -19.90
C ARG A 38 -0.59 23.17 -19.56
N LEU A 39 0.07 23.84 -20.51
CA LEU A 39 1.46 24.28 -20.37
C LEU A 39 1.57 25.52 -19.45
N PRO A 40 2.73 25.75 -18.78
CA PRO A 40 2.95 26.95 -18.00
C PRO A 40 2.82 28.20 -18.90
N HIS A 41 1.88 29.07 -18.56
CA HIS A 41 1.58 30.30 -19.33
C HIS A 41 1.29 30.07 -20.82
N GLY A 42 0.86 28.86 -21.20
CA GLY A 42 0.70 28.44 -22.59
C GLY A 42 -0.62 27.75 -22.88
N PRO A 43 -0.76 27.22 -24.11
CA PRO A 43 -1.93 26.50 -24.55
C PRO A 43 -2.06 25.14 -23.84
N THR A 44 -3.23 24.53 -24.03
CA THR A 44 -3.45 23.12 -23.69
C THR A 44 -3.13 22.26 -24.90
N ILE A 45 -2.30 21.24 -24.69
CA ILE A 45 -1.94 20.24 -25.70
C ILE A 45 -2.56 18.88 -25.37
N GLN A 46 -2.85 18.09 -26.41
CA GLN A 46 -3.34 16.73 -26.28
C GLN A 46 -2.23 15.75 -26.66
N LEU A 47 -1.97 14.75 -25.80
CA LEU A 47 -0.97 13.70 -26.00
C LEU A 47 -1.61 12.33 -25.83
N GLY A 48 -1.05 11.29 -26.46
CA GLY A 48 -1.56 9.93 -26.41
C GLY A 48 -2.81 9.69 -27.26
N SER A 49 -3.53 8.61 -26.97
CA SER A 49 -4.74 8.22 -27.70
C SER A 49 -6.00 8.92 -27.13
N GLN A 50 -7.09 8.91 -27.91
CA GLN A 50 -8.39 9.46 -27.46
C GLN A 50 -9.36 8.35 -27.03
N ASP A 51 -8.82 7.26 -26.50
CA ASP A 51 -9.64 6.19 -25.95
C ASP A 51 -10.26 6.55 -24.58
N THR A 52 -10.80 5.56 -23.89
CA THR A 52 -11.68 5.76 -22.71
C THR A 52 -11.00 6.38 -21.50
N LEU A 53 -9.69 6.29 -21.35
CA LEU A 53 -8.99 6.80 -20.16
C LEU A 53 -8.30 8.14 -20.48
N GLN A 54 -8.86 9.24 -20.00
CA GLN A 54 -8.36 10.60 -20.24
C GLN A 54 -7.99 11.27 -18.92
N ALA A 55 -6.75 11.76 -18.84
CA ALA A 55 -6.26 12.53 -17.69
C ALA A 55 -6.03 13.99 -18.07
N GLN A 56 -6.15 14.87 -17.07
CA GLN A 56 -5.88 16.29 -17.22
C GLN A 56 -4.77 16.71 -16.26
N VAL A 57 -3.82 17.50 -16.75
CA VAL A 57 -2.75 18.05 -15.93
C VAL A 57 -2.56 19.54 -16.23
N VAL A 58 -2.36 20.31 -15.20
CA VAL A 58 -1.99 21.71 -15.26
C VAL A 58 -0.57 21.86 -14.76
N LEU A 59 0.33 22.28 -15.62
CA LEU A 59 1.70 22.59 -15.23
C LEU A 59 1.78 24.03 -14.72
N ASN A 60 2.19 24.19 -13.46
CA ASN A 60 2.50 25.50 -12.88
C ASN A 60 3.90 25.96 -13.31
N ASN A 61 4.81 25.01 -13.49
CA ASN A 61 6.16 25.23 -14.03
C ASN A 61 6.69 23.94 -14.71
N TRP A 62 7.93 24.00 -15.21
CA TRP A 62 8.56 22.91 -15.95
C TRP A 62 9.33 21.90 -15.07
N GLN A 63 9.37 22.08 -13.75
CA GLN A 63 10.28 21.31 -12.88
C GLN A 63 9.96 19.82 -12.83
N VAL A 64 8.69 19.44 -13.00
CA VAL A 64 8.23 18.03 -12.99
C VAL A 64 9.05 17.15 -13.93
N PHE A 65 9.38 17.65 -15.14
CA PHE A 65 10.12 16.85 -16.11
C PHE A 65 11.56 16.57 -15.66
N GLY A 66 12.24 17.59 -15.14
CA GLY A 66 13.58 17.44 -14.59
C GLY A 66 13.63 16.56 -13.35
N ALA A 67 12.62 16.66 -12.47
CA ALA A 67 12.51 15.85 -11.28
C ALA A 67 12.26 14.37 -11.64
N SER A 68 11.33 14.11 -12.54
CA SER A 68 10.99 12.75 -12.99
C SER A 68 12.16 12.07 -13.72
N LEU A 69 12.84 12.77 -14.62
CA LEU A 69 14.02 12.24 -15.31
C LEU A 69 15.18 11.90 -14.38
N ARG A 70 15.34 12.62 -13.25
CA ARG A 70 16.39 12.34 -12.26
C ARG A 70 16.02 11.20 -11.31
N SER A 71 14.78 11.16 -10.85
CA SER A 71 14.37 10.35 -9.69
C SER A 71 13.09 9.56 -9.92
N GLY A 72 12.63 9.42 -11.15
CA GLY A 72 11.48 8.62 -11.52
C GLY A 72 10.19 9.04 -10.81
N ASP A 73 9.44 8.07 -10.31
CA ASP A 73 8.20 8.24 -9.56
C ASP A 73 8.38 9.09 -8.28
N ILE A 74 9.51 8.97 -7.61
CA ILE A 74 9.84 9.81 -6.44
C ILE A 74 9.92 11.28 -6.86
N GLY A 75 10.61 11.61 -7.95
CA GLY A 75 10.72 12.97 -8.46
C GLY A 75 9.37 13.51 -8.96
N PHE A 76 8.56 12.65 -9.56
CA PHE A 76 7.21 12.98 -9.98
C PHE A 76 6.32 13.32 -8.77
N ALA A 77 6.34 12.50 -7.73
CA ALA A 77 5.64 12.75 -6.49
C ALA A 77 6.10 14.03 -5.78
N GLN A 78 7.43 14.24 -5.67
CA GLN A 78 8.01 15.44 -5.08
C GLN A 78 7.53 16.72 -5.78
N SER A 79 7.46 16.71 -7.10
CA SER A 79 6.99 17.86 -7.87
C SER A 79 5.49 18.12 -7.66
N PHE A 80 4.67 17.07 -7.49
CA PHE A 80 3.29 17.23 -7.07
C PHE A 80 3.20 17.85 -5.66
N ILE A 81 3.93 17.31 -4.72
CA ILE A 81 3.96 17.82 -3.34
C ILE A 81 4.43 19.29 -3.28
N ALA A 82 5.37 19.67 -4.15
CA ALA A 82 5.86 21.05 -4.29
C ALA A 82 4.91 21.97 -5.06
N HIS A 83 3.77 21.48 -5.58
CA HIS A 83 2.82 22.23 -6.36
C HIS A 83 3.36 22.73 -7.72
N ASP A 84 4.29 21.98 -8.31
CA ASP A 84 4.80 22.29 -9.66
C ASP A 84 3.75 21.96 -10.74
N TRP A 85 2.79 21.11 -10.41
CA TRP A 85 1.66 20.73 -11.26
C TRP A 85 0.45 20.28 -10.42
N ASP A 86 -0.73 20.27 -11.05
CA ASP A 86 -1.98 19.83 -10.49
C ASP A 86 -2.80 19.00 -11.49
N THR A 87 -3.75 18.23 -10.95
CA THR A 87 -4.72 17.44 -11.71
C THR A 87 -6.04 17.37 -10.94
N PRO A 88 -7.18 17.36 -11.62
CA PRO A 88 -8.47 17.13 -10.97
C PRO A 88 -8.66 15.67 -10.54
N ASP A 89 -7.97 14.72 -11.18
CA ASP A 89 -8.03 13.29 -10.87
C ASP A 89 -6.64 12.65 -10.95
N LEU A 90 -6.01 12.58 -9.79
CA LEU A 90 -4.65 12.05 -9.65
C LEU A 90 -4.60 10.55 -9.94
N THR A 91 -5.61 9.78 -9.54
CA THR A 91 -5.68 8.34 -9.80
C THR A 91 -5.75 8.05 -11.29
N THR A 92 -6.65 8.74 -12.01
CA THR A 92 -6.75 8.57 -13.46
C THR A 92 -5.44 8.92 -14.17
N LEU A 93 -4.77 10.00 -13.76
CA LEU A 93 -3.44 10.33 -14.30
C LEU A 93 -2.42 9.20 -14.07
N LEU A 94 -2.33 8.71 -12.84
CA LEU A 94 -1.40 7.63 -12.50
C LEU A 94 -1.70 6.34 -13.27
N ARG A 95 -2.98 6.01 -13.47
CA ARG A 95 -3.41 4.86 -14.29
C ARG A 95 -2.97 5.01 -15.76
N VAL A 96 -3.14 6.20 -16.36
CA VAL A 96 -2.65 6.47 -17.73
C VAL A 96 -1.14 6.24 -17.81
N LEU A 97 -0.37 6.74 -16.84
CA LEU A 97 1.08 6.55 -16.80
C LEU A 97 1.48 5.06 -16.61
N LEU A 98 0.79 4.34 -15.73
CA LEU A 98 1.06 2.92 -15.49
C LEU A 98 0.78 2.04 -16.72
N ARG A 99 -0.30 2.30 -17.46
CA ARG A 99 -0.61 1.60 -18.73
C ARG A 99 0.44 1.83 -19.81
N ASN A 100 1.14 2.96 -19.78
CA ASN A 100 2.17 3.32 -20.73
C ASN A 100 3.59 3.15 -20.15
N ARG A 101 3.75 2.35 -19.08
CA ARG A 101 5.03 2.18 -18.37
C ARG A 101 6.19 1.90 -19.31
N ALA A 102 6.02 0.98 -20.28
CA ALA A 102 7.09 0.59 -21.20
C ALA A 102 7.58 1.76 -22.07
N ALA A 103 6.67 2.65 -22.50
CA ALA A 103 7.02 3.82 -23.28
C ALA A 103 7.63 4.96 -22.43
N LEU A 104 7.37 4.93 -21.11
CA LEU A 104 7.77 5.97 -20.16
C LEU A 104 8.92 5.54 -19.24
N ASP A 105 9.56 4.40 -19.51
CA ASP A 105 10.57 3.80 -18.63
C ASP A 105 11.67 4.77 -18.20
N ASP A 106 12.22 5.53 -19.11
CA ASP A 106 13.26 6.52 -18.82
C ASP A 106 12.76 7.66 -17.90
N MET A 107 11.49 8.00 -17.98
CA MET A 107 10.89 9.08 -17.19
C MET A 107 10.42 8.57 -15.82
N VAL A 108 9.82 7.37 -15.77
CA VAL A 108 9.24 6.79 -14.54
C VAL A 108 10.31 6.23 -13.60
N PHE A 109 11.37 5.65 -14.16
CA PHE A 109 12.43 5.00 -13.37
C PHE A 109 13.72 5.81 -13.24
N GLY A 110 13.80 6.96 -13.91
CA GLY A 110 14.94 7.88 -13.83
C GLY A 110 16.28 7.29 -14.25
N HIS A 111 17.34 8.09 -14.19
CA HIS A 111 18.69 7.62 -14.44
C HIS A 111 19.24 6.79 -13.26
N TRP A 112 20.07 5.79 -13.57
CA TRP A 112 20.63 4.83 -12.61
C TRP A 112 21.35 5.45 -11.40
N TRP A 113 21.94 6.62 -11.54
CA TRP A 113 22.61 7.35 -10.45
C TRP A 113 21.63 7.80 -9.35
N GLY A 114 20.48 8.32 -9.71
CA GLY A 114 19.43 8.68 -8.75
C GLY A 114 18.92 7.45 -8.00
N ARG A 115 18.72 6.34 -8.70
CA ARG A 115 18.33 5.05 -8.11
C ARG A 115 19.37 4.53 -7.12
N LEU A 116 20.66 4.69 -7.41
CA LEU A 116 21.74 4.24 -6.52
C LEU A 116 21.72 5.03 -5.19
N ALA A 117 21.54 6.34 -5.23
CA ALA A 117 21.46 7.17 -4.02
C ALA A 117 20.28 6.77 -3.12
N TYR A 118 19.11 6.49 -3.71
CA TYR A 118 17.94 6.03 -2.94
C TYR A 118 18.12 4.61 -2.41
N ARG A 119 18.75 3.70 -3.15
CA ARG A 119 19.09 2.35 -2.66
C ARG A 119 20.02 2.38 -1.44
N ILE A 120 21.03 3.24 -1.43
CA ILE A 120 21.94 3.41 -0.28
C ILE A 120 21.14 3.91 0.93
N ARG A 121 20.26 4.90 0.73
CA ARG A 121 19.40 5.43 1.81
C ARG A 121 18.40 4.39 2.33
N HIS A 122 17.82 3.57 1.44
CA HIS A 122 16.92 2.46 1.83
C HIS A 122 17.68 1.38 2.61
N ALA A 123 18.90 1.04 2.20
CA ALA A 123 19.73 0.06 2.92
C ALA A 123 20.06 0.46 4.36
N TRP A 124 20.07 1.76 4.67
CA TRP A 124 20.27 2.25 6.03
C TRP A 124 19.02 2.16 6.92
N ARG A 125 17.84 1.93 6.33
CA ARG A 125 16.56 1.77 7.04
C ARG A 125 16.12 0.32 7.17
N ARG A 126 17.09 -0.61 7.29
CA ARG A 126 16.81 -2.05 7.46
C ARG A 126 15.96 -2.30 8.70
N ASN A 127 14.98 -3.23 8.59
CA ASN A 127 14.04 -3.57 9.66
C ASN A 127 14.69 -4.48 10.74
N THR A 128 15.81 -4.03 11.33
CA THR A 128 16.31 -4.61 12.59
C THR A 128 15.26 -4.43 13.68
N ARG A 129 15.34 -5.16 14.79
CA ARG A 129 14.39 -5.06 15.92
C ARG A 129 14.18 -3.62 16.40
N ARG A 130 15.23 -2.82 16.48
CA ARG A 130 15.17 -1.39 16.86
C ARG A 130 14.54 -0.57 15.74
N GLN A 131 15.01 -0.71 14.53
CA GLN A 131 14.56 0.07 13.38
C GLN A 131 13.11 -0.23 12.98
N SER A 132 12.63 -1.48 13.16
CA SER A 132 11.21 -1.83 12.94
C SER A 132 10.28 -1.05 13.88
N ARG A 133 10.67 -0.85 15.16
CA ARG A 133 9.92 -0.01 16.09
C ARG A 133 9.91 1.45 15.61
N ASP A 134 11.08 1.99 15.27
CA ASP A 134 11.22 3.39 14.82
C ASP A 134 10.44 3.64 13.51
N ASN A 135 10.45 2.70 12.56
CA ASN A 135 9.72 2.80 11.30
C ASN A 135 8.19 2.74 11.51
N ILE A 136 7.72 1.85 12.39
CA ILE A 136 6.29 1.74 12.76
C ILE A 136 5.86 3.00 13.52
N HIS A 137 6.65 3.47 14.49
CA HIS A 137 6.38 4.73 15.18
C HIS A 137 6.25 5.89 14.18
N ALA A 138 7.18 6.06 13.25
CA ALA A 138 7.14 7.16 12.29
C ALA A 138 5.86 7.18 11.43
N HIS A 139 5.27 6.02 11.13
CA HIS A 139 4.04 5.93 10.34
C HIS A 139 2.76 6.04 11.21
N TYR A 140 2.72 5.39 12.38
CA TYR A 140 1.52 5.35 13.22
C TYR A 140 1.46 6.46 14.29
N ASP A 141 2.52 7.22 14.50
CA ASP A 141 2.56 8.40 15.38
C ASP A 141 1.80 9.62 14.82
N LEU A 142 1.16 9.49 13.65
CA LEU A 142 0.18 10.47 13.16
C LEU A 142 -1.04 10.60 14.09
N GLY A 143 -1.20 9.66 15.02
CA GLY A 143 -2.24 9.64 16.04
C GLY A 143 -3.56 9.01 15.57
N ASN A 144 -4.30 8.44 16.54
CA ASN A 144 -5.58 7.80 16.25
C ASN A 144 -6.61 8.78 15.65
N ASP A 145 -6.56 10.05 16.02
CA ASP A 145 -7.50 11.07 15.54
C ASP A 145 -7.31 11.35 14.05
N PHE A 146 -6.08 11.29 13.54
CA PHE A 146 -5.81 11.36 12.11
C PHE A 146 -6.46 10.20 11.34
N TYR A 147 -6.29 8.95 11.81
CA TYR A 147 -6.85 7.78 11.14
C TYR A 147 -8.38 7.76 11.19
N ARG A 148 -8.99 8.23 12.28
CA ARG A 148 -10.45 8.36 12.41
C ARG A 148 -11.10 9.29 11.40
N LEU A 149 -10.37 10.24 10.83
CA LEU A 149 -10.90 11.16 9.83
C LEU A 149 -11.31 10.48 8.54
N TRP A 150 -10.67 9.37 8.19
CA TRP A 150 -10.85 8.78 6.86
C TRP A 150 -10.96 7.24 6.84
N LEU A 151 -10.61 6.54 7.91
CA LEU A 151 -10.99 5.12 8.07
C LEU A 151 -12.46 4.99 8.44
N ASP A 152 -13.03 3.82 8.15
CA ASP A 152 -14.35 3.43 8.62
C ASP A 152 -14.36 3.16 10.15
N PRO A 153 -15.54 3.07 10.79
CA PRO A 153 -15.64 2.86 12.25
C PRO A 153 -14.96 1.59 12.76
N SER A 154 -14.68 0.59 11.90
CA SER A 154 -13.91 -0.59 12.30
C SER A 154 -12.45 -0.26 12.61
N MET A 155 -11.95 0.91 12.19
CA MET A 155 -10.54 1.31 12.31
C MET A 155 -9.61 0.26 11.67
N THR A 156 -9.98 -0.28 10.52
CA THR A 156 -9.18 -1.28 9.84
C THR A 156 -8.38 -0.64 8.71
N TYR A 157 -7.05 -0.58 8.86
CA TYR A 157 -6.13 -0.01 7.89
C TYR A 157 -5.50 -1.13 7.04
N SER A 158 -6.34 -1.79 6.28
CA SER A 158 -6.00 -2.84 5.30
C SER A 158 -7.17 -3.02 4.33
N SER A 159 -6.98 -3.74 3.23
CA SER A 159 -8.03 -3.93 2.23
C SER A 159 -9.32 -4.48 2.85
N ALA A 160 -10.45 -3.91 2.48
CA ALA A 160 -11.75 -4.55 2.64
C ALA A 160 -11.95 -5.66 1.59
N TRP A 161 -12.90 -6.56 1.83
CA TRP A 161 -13.34 -7.58 0.87
C TRP A 161 -14.83 -7.42 0.63
N PHE A 162 -15.18 -6.94 -0.56
CA PHE A 162 -16.58 -6.65 -0.92
C PHE A 162 -17.35 -7.87 -1.40
N ASP A 163 -16.68 -9.03 -1.55
CA ASP A 163 -17.29 -10.31 -1.94
C ASP A 163 -18.17 -10.20 -3.20
N GLY A 164 -17.67 -9.50 -4.22
CA GLY A 164 -18.38 -9.27 -5.47
C GLY A 164 -19.51 -8.24 -5.40
N ASN A 165 -19.76 -7.62 -4.25
CA ASN A 165 -20.76 -6.56 -4.08
C ASN A 165 -20.12 -5.20 -3.72
N PRO A 166 -19.64 -4.43 -4.68
CA PRO A 166 -19.03 -3.13 -4.43
C PRO A 166 -20.01 -2.07 -3.89
N ALA A 167 -21.32 -2.35 -3.87
CA ALA A 167 -22.32 -1.42 -3.34
C ALA A 167 -22.45 -1.47 -1.81
N GLN A 168 -21.91 -2.52 -1.16
CA GLN A 168 -21.93 -2.59 0.32
C GLN A 168 -21.05 -1.50 0.95
N ASP A 169 -21.38 -1.11 2.19
CA ASP A 169 -20.57 -0.15 2.92
C ASP A 169 -19.20 -0.71 3.30
N LEU A 170 -18.24 0.19 3.54
CA LEU A 170 -16.87 -0.18 3.79
C LEU A 170 -16.70 -0.99 5.07
N GLN A 171 -17.44 -0.63 6.14
CA GLN A 171 -17.35 -1.31 7.42
C GLN A 171 -17.82 -2.77 7.30
N THR A 172 -18.91 -3.02 6.59
CA THR A 172 -19.41 -4.37 6.31
C THR A 172 -18.39 -5.20 5.54
N ALA A 173 -17.75 -4.60 4.52
CA ALA A 173 -16.71 -5.25 3.73
C ALA A 173 -15.43 -5.54 4.55
N GLN A 174 -15.07 -4.66 5.49
CA GLN A 174 -13.96 -4.88 6.43
C GLN A 174 -14.26 -6.09 7.34
N TRP A 175 -15.48 -6.16 7.89
CA TRP A 175 -15.88 -7.30 8.72
C TRP A 175 -15.95 -8.61 7.92
N ALA A 176 -16.39 -8.56 6.67
CA ALA A 176 -16.39 -9.73 5.78
C ALA A 176 -14.98 -10.30 5.61
N LYS A 177 -13.99 -9.45 5.36
CA LYS A 177 -12.57 -9.80 5.24
C LYS A 177 -12.03 -10.46 6.51
N VAL A 178 -12.30 -9.87 7.68
CA VAL A 178 -11.84 -10.37 8.98
C VAL A 178 -12.46 -11.74 9.28
N ARG A 179 -13.79 -11.88 9.09
CA ARG A 179 -14.50 -13.14 9.28
C ARG A 179 -13.99 -14.24 8.35
N ARG A 180 -13.67 -13.89 7.10
CA ARG A 180 -13.06 -14.84 6.17
C ARG A 180 -11.70 -15.31 6.69
N ALA A 181 -10.84 -14.40 7.11
CA ALA A 181 -9.53 -14.76 7.63
C ALA A 181 -9.63 -15.75 8.80
N LEU A 182 -10.53 -15.51 9.76
CA LEU A 182 -10.78 -16.41 10.89
C LEU A 182 -11.35 -17.76 10.43
N ARG A 183 -12.37 -17.78 9.56
CA ARG A 183 -12.96 -19.04 9.06
C ARG A 183 -11.94 -19.93 8.37
N MET A 184 -11.03 -19.35 7.57
CA MET A 184 -10.02 -20.09 6.81
C MET A 184 -9.01 -20.79 7.72
N THR A 185 -8.82 -20.31 8.95
CA THR A 185 -7.98 -21.01 9.93
C THR A 185 -8.68 -22.25 10.55
N GLY A 186 -9.99 -22.35 10.39
CA GLY A 186 -10.79 -23.43 11.01
C GLY A 186 -10.98 -23.27 12.51
N VAL A 187 -10.80 -22.06 13.06
CA VAL A 187 -10.90 -21.77 14.49
C VAL A 187 -12.25 -22.19 15.08
N GLN A 188 -12.21 -22.78 16.25
CA GLN A 188 -13.36 -23.21 17.06
C GLN A 188 -13.42 -22.42 18.38
N ALA A 189 -14.58 -22.44 19.04
CA ALA A 189 -14.71 -21.83 20.34
C ALA A 189 -13.75 -22.47 21.35
N GLY A 190 -13.02 -21.62 22.09
CA GLY A 190 -12.00 -22.02 23.05
C GLY A 190 -10.59 -22.18 22.45
N ASP A 191 -10.44 -22.18 21.12
CA ASP A 191 -9.12 -22.24 20.49
C ASP A 191 -8.27 -21.00 20.81
N ARG A 192 -6.98 -21.22 20.97
CA ARG A 192 -5.97 -20.15 21.13
C ARG A 192 -5.56 -19.62 19.78
N VAL A 193 -5.82 -18.34 19.52
CA VAL A 193 -5.51 -17.66 18.25
C VAL A 193 -4.51 -16.55 18.48
N LEU A 194 -3.41 -16.55 17.72
CA LEU A 194 -2.45 -15.45 17.68
C LEU A 194 -2.75 -14.53 16.51
N GLU A 195 -2.88 -13.25 16.77
CA GLU A 195 -2.92 -12.20 15.76
C GLU A 195 -1.58 -11.45 15.73
N ILE A 196 -0.84 -11.57 14.61
CA ILE A 196 0.42 -10.88 14.43
C ILE A 196 0.13 -9.55 13.70
N GLY A 197 0.28 -8.43 14.40
CA GLY A 197 -0.10 -7.11 13.91
C GLY A 197 -1.57 -6.79 14.17
N CYS A 198 -1.98 -6.79 15.46
CA CYS A 198 -3.40 -6.63 15.82
C CYS A 198 -3.99 -5.23 15.58
N GLY A 199 -3.19 -4.26 15.18
CA GLY A 199 -3.67 -2.92 14.87
C GLY A 199 -4.58 -2.35 15.97
N TRP A 200 -5.74 -1.84 15.59
CA TRP A 200 -6.74 -1.30 16.53
C TRP A 200 -7.72 -2.36 17.06
N GLY A 201 -7.38 -3.67 16.94
CA GLY A 201 -8.08 -4.76 17.60
C GLY A 201 -9.34 -5.29 16.90
N GLY A 202 -9.55 -4.98 15.62
CA GLY A 202 -10.75 -5.42 14.89
C GLY A 202 -10.85 -6.95 14.75
N LEU A 203 -9.76 -7.63 14.40
CA LEU A 203 -9.77 -9.09 14.27
C LEU A 203 -9.86 -9.75 15.66
N ALA A 204 -9.16 -9.22 16.66
CA ALA A 204 -9.28 -9.69 18.05
C ALA A 204 -10.73 -9.59 18.56
N GLU A 205 -11.43 -8.48 18.25
CA GLU A 205 -12.85 -8.32 18.56
C GLU A 205 -13.71 -9.42 17.91
N ALA A 206 -13.57 -9.60 16.59
CA ALA A 206 -14.34 -10.60 15.86
C ALA A 206 -14.05 -12.03 16.38
N GLY A 207 -12.78 -12.36 16.60
CA GLY A 207 -12.35 -13.66 17.13
C GLY A 207 -12.96 -13.99 18.49
N ALA A 208 -12.90 -13.03 19.42
CA ALA A 208 -13.46 -13.22 20.74
C ALA A 208 -15.01 -13.26 20.73
N ARG A 209 -15.64 -12.30 20.02
CA ARG A 209 -17.10 -12.11 20.06
C ARG A 209 -17.86 -13.15 19.23
N GLU A 210 -17.39 -13.44 18.00
CA GLU A 210 -18.16 -14.22 17.04
C GLU A 210 -17.69 -15.67 16.97
N PHE A 211 -16.42 -15.94 17.28
CA PHE A 211 -15.84 -17.28 17.20
C PHE A 211 -15.58 -17.89 18.59
N GLY A 212 -15.71 -17.11 19.67
CA GLY A 212 -15.44 -17.59 21.03
C GLY A 212 -13.98 -17.99 21.26
N ALA A 213 -13.07 -17.45 20.45
CA ALA A 213 -11.65 -17.77 20.52
C ALA A 213 -10.94 -17.03 21.67
N GLN A 214 -9.88 -17.65 22.19
CA GLN A 214 -8.95 -17.03 23.12
C GLN A 214 -7.88 -16.26 22.33
N MET A 215 -8.12 -14.95 22.15
CA MET A 215 -7.29 -14.12 21.32
C MET A 215 -6.04 -13.63 22.04
N THR A 216 -4.88 -13.81 21.41
CA THR A 216 -3.64 -13.11 21.75
C THR A 216 -3.28 -12.19 20.58
N GLY A 217 -3.20 -10.87 20.79
CA GLY A 217 -2.86 -9.89 19.77
C GLY A 217 -1.53 -9.20 20.08
N ILE A 218 -0.65 -9.10 19.11
CA ILE A 218 0.63 -8.40 19.27
C ILE A 218 0.75 -7.25 18.30
N THR A 219 1.31 -6.13 18.77
CA THR A 219 1.62 -4.94 17.97
C THR A 219 2.91 -4.29 18.46
N LEU A 220 3.54 -3.46 17.62
CA LEU A 220 4.67 -2.62 18.02
C LEU A 220 4.27 -1.16 18.25
N SER A 221 2.99 -0.78 18.07
CA SER A 221 2.47 0.56 18.27
C SER A 221 1.77 0.69 19.63
N PRO A 222 2.30 1.50 20.56
CA PRO A 222 1.63 1.75 21.85
C PRO A 222 0.25 2.39 21.68
N SER A 223 0.07 3.29 20.70
CA SER A 223 -1.21 3.97 20.45
C SER A 223 -2.28 3.02 19.92
N GLN A 224 -1.90 2.08 19.05
CA GLN A 224 -2.80 1.00 18.62
C GLN A 224 -3.19 0.07 19.76
N LEU A 225 -2.19 -0.35 20.57
CA LEU A 225 -2.43 -1.22 21.72
C LEU A 225 -3.44 -0.61 22.70
N GLN A 226 -3.22 0.64 23.09
CA GLN A 226 -4.12 1.35 24.01
C GLN A 226 -5.53 1.45 23.43
N PHE A 227 -5.67 1.76 22.16
CA PHE A 227 -6.97 1.81 21.50
C PHE A 227 -7.65 0.44 21.47
N ALA A 228 -6.93 -0.62 21.08
CA ALA A 228 -7.46 -1.98 21.01
C ALA A 228 -7.91 -2.48 22.39
N GLN A 229 -7.14 -2.20 23.45
CA GLN A 229 -7.52 -2.52 24.83
C GLN A 229 -8.81 -1.80 25.26
N ALA A 230 -8.91 -0.49 25.00
CA ALA A 230 -10.11 0.28 25.32
C ALA A 230 -11.33 -0.22 24.53
N ARG A 231 -11.15 -0.57 23.26
CA ARG A 231 -12.20 -1.14 22.40
C ARG A 231 -12.76 -2.43 22.95
N LEU A 232 -11.91 -3.40 23.31
CA LEU A 232 -12.35 -4.68 23.85
C LEU A 232 -13.00 -4.53 25.23
N GLN A 233 -12.43 -3.66 26.06
CA GLN A 233 -13.01 -3.35 27.38
C GLN A 233 -14.42 -2.78 27.27
N ALA A 234 -14.65 -1.83 26.35
CA ALA A 234 -15.96 -1.24 26.10
C ALA A 234 -17.02 -2.27 25.66
N LEU A 235 -16.57 -3.36 25.03
CA LEU A 235 -17.43 -4.47 24.58
C LEU A 235 -17.50 -5.63 25.61
N SER A 236 -16.86 -5.50 26.77
CA SER A 236 -16.72 -6.57 27.77
C SER A 236 -16.12 -7.85 27.19
N LEU A 237 -15.19 -7.71 26.24
CA LEU A 237 -14.45 -8.82 25.61
C LEU A 237 -13.06 -8.94 26.23
N HIS A 238 -12.55 -10.17 26.29
CA HIS A 238 -11.22 -10.48 26.80
C HIS A 238 -10.31 -10.93 25.66
N ALA A 239 -9.13 -10.31 25.57
CA ALA A 239 -8.01 -10.76 24.77
C ALA A 239 -6.69 -10.35 25.45
N ASP A 240 -5.65 -11.13 25.22
CA ASP A 240 -4.29 -10.82 25.69
C ASP A 240 -3.59 -9.96 24.64
N LEU A 241 -3.64 -8.65 24.81
CA LEU A 241 -3.04 -7.70 23.87
C LEU A 241 -1.70 -7.20 24.41
N ARG A 242 -0.63 -7.29 23.57
CA ARG A 242 0.75 -7.06 24.00
C ARG A 242 1.50 -6.12 23.08
N LEU A 243 2.35 -5.26 23.65
CA LEU A 243 3.38 -4.54 22.93
C LEU A 243 4.59 -5.46 22.74
N GLN A 244 4.58 -6.26 21.68
CA GLN A 244 5.54 -7.35 21.51
C GLN A 244 5.88 -7.57 20.03
N ASP A 245 7.15 -7.89 19.76
CA ASP A 245 7.60 -8.36 18.46
C ASP A 245 7.29 -9.86 18.32
N TYR A 246 6.80 -10.27 17.14
CA TYR A 246 6.50 -11.69 16.85
C TYR A 246 7.70 -12.62 17.00
N ARG A 247 8.90 -12.08 16.83
CA ARG A 247 10.17 -12.82 17.01
C ARG A 247 10.40 -13.24 18.46
N ASP A 248 9.82 -12.50 19.40
CA ASP A 248 9.96 -12.72 20.86
C ASP A 248 8.79 -13.52 21.46
N THR A 249 7.80 -13.90 20.65
CA THR A 249 6.66 -14.72 21.10
C THR A 249 7.10 -16.16 21.37
N GLN A 250 6.92 -16.67 22.58
CA GLN A 250 7.38 -18.00 23.02
C GLN A 250 6.29 -18.88 23.64
N ASP A 251 5.10 -18.36 23.91
CA ASP A 251 4.00 -19.01 24.58
C ASP A 251 3.08 -19.86 23.69
N GLY A 252 3.57 -20.20 22.49
CA GLY A 252 2.90 -21.19 21.61
C GLY A 252 2.95 -22.62 22.18
N PRO A 253 2.39 -23.60 21.47
CA PRO A 253 1.76 -23.43 20.16
C PRO A 253 0.30 -22.93 20.22
N TYR A 254 -0.12 -22.25 19.17
CA TYR A 254 -1.48 -21.77 18.96
C TYR A 254 -2.24 -22.70 18.00
N ASP A 255 -3.56 -22.77 18.12
CA ASP A 255 -4.44 -23.52 17.22
C ASP A 255 -4.51 -22.87 15.86
N ALA A 256 -4.56 -21.53 15.84
CA ALA A 256 -4.63 -20.72 14.64
C ALA A 256 -3.77 -19.45 14.74
N ILE A 257 -3.33 -18.93 13.58
CA ILE A 257 -2.64 -17.65 13.46
C ILE A 257 -3.30 -16.81 12.37
N CYS A 258 -3.54 -15.52 12.65
CA CYS A 258 -3.93 -14.52 11.66
C CYS A 258 -2.88 -13.40 11.58
N SER A 259 -2.63 -12.89 10.37
CA SER A 259 -1.78 -11.73 10.18
C SER A 259 -2.24 -10.98 8.92
N ILE A 260 -2.68 -9.74 9.10
CA ILE A 260 -3.30 -8.95 8.04
C ILE A 260 -2.41 -7.77 7.70
N GLU A 261 -1.82 -7.80 6.49
CA GLU A 261 -0.97 -6.74 5.93
C GLU A 261 0.14 -6.26 6.88
N MET A 262 0.86 -7.24 7.43
CA MET A 262 1.98 -7.01 8.33
C MET A 262 3.32 -7.39 7.71
N ILE A 263 3.35 -8.41 6.82
CA ILE A 263 4.58 -8.93 6.22
C ILE A 263 5.31 -7.86 5.38
N GLU A 264 4.57 -6.90 4.84
CA GLU A 264 5.08 -5.76 4.08
C GLU A 264 6.05 -4.90 4.92
N ALA A 265 5.77 -4.79 6.22
CA ALA A 265 6.59 -4.04 7.17
C ALA A 265 7.78 -4.86 7.71
N VAL A 266 7.84 -6.15 7.43
CA VAL A 266 8.92 -7.04 7.91
C VAL A 266 10.24 -6.77 7.19
N GLY A 267 10.17 -6.51 5.88
CA GLY A 267 11.33 -6.36 5.02
C GLY A 267 11.88 -7.70 4.51
N ARG A 268 12.40 -7.69 3.29
CA ARG A 268 12.79 -8.89 2.53
C ARG A 268 13.74 -9.82 3.29
N ASP A 269 14.76 -9.27 3.94
CA ASP A 269 15.81 -10.04 4.63
C ASP A 269 15.23 -10.84 5.83
N TYR A 270 14.07 -10.47 6.34
CA TYR A 270 13.44 -11.08 7.53
C TYR A 270 12.23 -11.97 7.22
N TRP A 271 11.84 -12.13 5.96
CA TRP A 271 10.75 -13.05 5.58
C TRP A 271 10.99 -14.50 6.04
N PRO A 272 12.22 -15.07 5.91
CA PRO A 272 12.47 -16.41 6.46
C PRO A 272 12.16 -16.51 7.95
N ALA A 273 12.56 -15.52 8.73
CA ALA A 273 12.31 -15.50 10.18
C ALA A 273 10.82 -15.37 10.51
N TYR A 274 10.07 -14.60 9.69
CA TYR A 274 8.63 -14.45 9.83
C TYR A 274 7.89 -15.77 9.61
N PHE A 275 8.14 -16.47 8.52
CA PHE A 275 7.50 -17.76 8.23
C PHE A 275 7.94 -18.86 9.19
N GLN A 276 9.20 -18.85 9.61
CA GLN A 276 9.69 -19.77 10.65
C GLN A 276 8.99 -19.53 12.01
N ALA A 277 8.72 -18.26 12.37
CA ALA A 277 7.98 -17.93 13.57
C ALA A 277 6.54 -18.46 13.49
N ILE A 278 5.84 -18.29 12.36
CA ILE A 278 4.51 -18.85 12.13
C ILE A 278 4.54 -20.38 12.27
N ALA A 279 5.47 -21.05 11.59
CA ALA A 279 5.60 -22.51 11.66
C ALA A 279 5.88 -23.00 13.08
N ARG A 280 6.73 -22.30 13.85
CA ARG A 280 7.05 -22.63 15.25
C ARG A 280 5.85 -22.45 16.17
N LEU A 281 5.10 -21.36 15.98
CA LEU A 281 4.00 -20.97 16.85
C LEU A 281 2.69 -21.72 16.56
N LEU A 282 2.52 -22.35 15.41
CA LEU A 282 1.38 -23.19 15.09
C LEU A 282 1.51 -24.59 15.69
N LYS A 283 0.41 -25.16 16.18
CA LYS A 283 0.29 -26.60 16.45
C LYS A 283 0.46 -27.41 15.18
N PRO A 284 0.97 -28.67 15.25
CA PRO A 284 0.84 -29.61 14.14
C PRO A 284 -0.63 -29.70 13.66
N GLY A 285 -0.86 -29.66 12.37
CA GLY A 285 -2.20 -29.59 11.77
C GLY A 285 -2.89 -28.21 11.83
N GLY A 286 -2.39 -27.26 12.63
CA GLY A 286 -2.91 -25.89 12.74
C GLY A 286 -2.80 -25.09 11.45
N ARG A 287 -3.61 -24.04 11.33
CA ARG A 287 -3.67 -23.19 10.13
C ARG A 287 -3.39 -21.74 10.44
N ALA A 288 -2.77 -21.06 9.46
CA ALA A 288 -2.64 -19.60 9.48
C ALA A 288 -3.34 -19.00 8.28
N CYS A 289 -3.99 -17.84 8.47
CA CYS A 289 -4.46 -17.00 7.39
C CYS A 289 -3.65 -15.70 7.37
N ILE A 290 -2.89 -15.51 6.29
CA ILE A 290 -2.02 -14.35 6.09
C ILE A 290 -2.57 -13.54 4.91
N GLN A 291 -2.97 -12.30 5.17
CA GLN A 291 -3.27 -11.35 4.10
C GLN A 291 -2.03 -10.55 3.80
N SER A 292 -1.65 -10.48 2.54
CA SER A 292 -0.49 -9.72 2.08
C SER A 292 -0.78 -8.98 0.79
N ILE A 293 -0.29 -7.75 0.72
CA ILE A 293 -0.10 -7.08 -0.56
C ILE A 293 1.03 -7.79 -1.30
N VAL A 294 0.81 -8.11 -2.56
CA VAL A 294 1.82 -8.71 -3.42
C VAL A 294 2.01 -7.87 -4.67
N ILE A 295 3.25 -7.75 -5.13
CA ILE A 295 3.53 -7.18 -6.44
C ILE A 295 3.41 -8.27 -7.51
N ASP A 296 3.01 -7.90 -8.72
CA ASP A 296 2.98 -8.82 -9.86
C ASP A 296 4.34 -9.49 -10.06
N ASP A 297 4.34 -10.81 -10.29
CA ASP A 297 5.58 -11.62 -10.41
C ASP A 297 6.50 -11.09 -11.53
N ALA A 298 5.94 -10.57 -12.64
CA ALA A 298 6.72 -10.01 -13.74
C ALA A 298 7.40 -8.68 -13.38
N LEU A 299 6.92 -7.99 -12.35
CA LEU A 299 7.47 -6.71 -11.89
C LEU A 299 8.46 -6.87 -10.72
N PHE A 300 8.47 -8.04 -10.06
CA PHE A 300 9.18 -8.26 -8.80
C PHE A 300 10.67 -7.98 -8.88
N ASP A 301 11.38 -8.50 -9.86
CA ASP A 301 12.85 -8.34 -9.99
C ASP A 301 13.23 -6.87 -10.15
N ARG A 302 12.44 -6.13 -10.92
CA ARG A 302 12.64 -4.70 -11.12
C ARG A 302 12.35 -3.90 -9.86
N TYR A 303 11.24 -4.20 -9.18
CA TYR A 303 10.89 -3.63 -7.90
C TYR A 303 11.98 -3.87 -6.84
N ALA A 304 12.51 -5.10 -6.79
CA ALA A 304 13.56 -5.47 -5.84
C ALA A 304 14.88 -4.71 -6.04
N GLN A 305 15.08 -4.11 -7.22
CA GLN A 305 16.28 -3.34 -7.55
C GLN A 305 16.10 -1.82 -7.44
N SER A 306 14.90 -1.34 -7.08
CA SER A 306 14.57 0.08 -6.98
C SER A 306 14.06 0.44 -5.59
N THR A 307 13.87 1.72 -5.37
CA THR A 307 13.13 2.27 -4.23
C THR A 307 12.05 3.16 -4.81
N ASP A 308 10.82 2.98 -4.40
CA ASP A 308 9.68 3.74 -4.86
C ASP A 308 9.26 4.86 -3.87
N PHE A 309 8.25 5.62 -4.25
CA PHE A 309 7.68 6.68 -3.42
C PHE A 309 7.18 6.14 -2.06
N ILE A 310 6.55 4.97 -2.03
CA ILE A 310 5.98 4.38 -0.80
C ILE A 310 7.08 4.05 0.20
N GLN A 311 8.13 3.39 -0.24
CA GLN A 311 9.29 3.05 0.60
C GLN A 311 10.05 4.29 1.10
N GLN A 312 10.03 5.38 0.30
CA GLN A 312 10.75 6.61 0.66
C GLN A 312 9.99 7.47 1.67
N TYR A 313 8.66 7.58 1.55
CA TYR A 313 7.87 8.59 2.26
C TYR A 313 6.83 8.03 3.21
N ILE A 314 6.32 6.82 2.98
CA ILE A 314 5.16 6.28 3.70
C ILE A 314 5.57 5.11 4.60
N PHE A 315 6.16 4.05 4.03
CA PHE A 315 6.59 2.85 4.75
C PHE A 315 8.09 2.60 4.60
N PRO A 316 8.95 3.35 5.31
CA PRO A 316 10.39 3.13 5.27
C PRO A 316 10.75 1.71 5.70
N GLY A 317 11.54 1.02 4.86
CA GLY A 317 11.90 -0.38 5.10
C GLY A 317 10.85 -1.40 4.67
N GLY A 318 9.67 -0.96 4.24
CA GLY A 318 8.63 -1.84 3.69
C GLY A 318 9.08 -2.50 2.38
N PHE A 319 8.62 -3.73 2.14
CA PHE A 319 8.94 -4.47 0.93
C PHE A 319 7.84 -5.49 0.61
N LEU A 320 7.30 -5.44 -0.61
CA LEU A 320 6.24 -6.33 -1.06
C LEU A 320 6.83 -7.64 -1.58
N PRO A 321 6.34 -8.81 -1.15
CA PRO A 321 6.62 -10.06 -1.86
C PRO A 321 5.88 -10.12 -3.19
N SER A 322 6.35 -10.93 -4.13
CA SER A 322 5.48 -11.44 -5.19
C SER A 322 4.74 -12.69 -4.69
N ARG A 323 3.67 -13.09 -5.40
CA ARG A 323 2.92 -14.31 -5.05
C ARG A 323 3.83 -15.53 -5.02
N ALA A 324 4.68 -15.70 -6.04
CA ALA A 324 5.65 -16.80 -6.11
C ALA A 324 6.65 -16.76 -4.95
N THR A 325 7.17 -15.58 -4.62
CA THR A 325 8.11 -15.42 -3.49
C THR A 325 7.45 -15.73 -2.15
N PHE A 326 6.22 -15.27 -1.91
CA PHE A 326 5.48 -15.58 -0.68
C PHE A 326 5.32 -17.10 -0.50
N VAL A 327 4.85 -17.79 -1.56
CA VAL A 327 4.64 -19.24 -1.54
C VAL A 327 5.95 -19.99 -1.28
N ALA A 328 7.04 -19.60 -1.96
CA ALA A 328 8.35 -20.21 -1.77
C ALA A 328 8.87 -20.05 -0.32
N GLN A 329 8.68 -18.87 0.30
CA GLN A 329 9.09 -18.63 1.68
C GLN A 329 8.25 -19.44 2.69
N ALA A 330 6.93 -19.54 2.48
CA ALA A 330 6.06 -20.36 3.31
C ALA A 330 6.46 -21.85 3.24
N GLN A 331 6.70 -22.37 2.03
CA GLN A 331 7.13 -23.76 1.81
C GLN A 331 8.51 -24.04 2.42
N ALA A 332 9.47 -23.11 2.29
CA ALA A 332 10.80 -23.24 2.90
C ALA A 332 10.72 -23.31 4.44
N ALA A 333 9.71 -22.74 5.06
CA ALA A 333 9.44 -22.86 6.50
C ALA A 333 8.64 -24.12 6.87
N GLY A 334 8.33 -25.01 5.92
CA GLY A 334 7.57 -26.24 6.14
C GLY A 334 6.05 -26.05 6.18
N LEU A 335 5.54 -24.89 5.73
CA LEU A 335 4.11 -24.63 5.65
C LEU A 335 3.55 -24.99 4.27
N GLN A 336 2.34 -25.55 4.24
CA GLN A 336 1.63 -25.88 3.00
C GLN A 336 0.60 -24.80 2.70
N VAL A 337 0.59 -24.28 1.47
CA VAL A 337 -0.46 -23.38 0.99
C VAL A 337 -1.69 -24.22 0.64
N MET A 338 -2.80 -24.01 1.32
CA MET A 338 -4.05 -24.76 1.17
C MET A 338 -5.07 -24.02 0.31
N ASP A 339 -5.11 -22.70 0.39
CA ASP A 339 -6.06 -21.85 -0.31
C ASP A 339 -5.47 -20.46 -0.53
N THR A 340 -5.92 -19.79 -1.59
CA THR A 340 -5.59 -18.40 -1.86
C THR A 340 -6.80 -17.67 -2.42
N LEU A 341 -7.08 -16.47 -1.88
CA LEU A 341 -8.07 -15.56 -2.45
C LEU A 341 -7.39 -14.23 -2.77
N ALA A 342 -7.42 -13.86 -4.04
CA ALA A 342 -6.95 -12.56 -4.52
C ALA A 342 -8.13 -11.61 -4.72
N PHE A 343 -8.02 -10.37 -4.22
CA PHE A 343 -9.08 -9.36 -4.28
C PHE A 343 -8.54 -7.93 -4.39
N GLY A 344 -7.50 -7.73 -5.21
CA GLY A 344 -6.86 -6.42 -5.39
C GLY A 344 -7.78 -5.33 -5.93
N GLN A 345 -8.82 -5.68 -6.70
CA GLN A 345 -9.82 -4.70 -7.14
C GLN A 345 -10.64 -4.14 -5.95
N ASP A 346 -10.87 -4.95 -4.93
CA ASP A 346 -11.49 -4.51 -3.68
C ASP A 346 -10.57 -3.54 -2.92
N TYR A 347 -9.25 -3.71 -3.06
CA TYR A 347 -8.32 -2.74 -2.49
C TYR A 347 -8.34 -1.41 -3.25
N ALA A 348 -8.44 -1.44 -4.58
CA ALA A 348 -8.60 -0.21 -5.36
C ALA A 348 -9.86 0.55 -4.90
N GLU A 349 -10.98 -0.13 -4.70
CA GLU A 349 -12.23 0.45 -4.17
C GLU A 349 -12.05 0.96 -2.72
N THR A 350 -11.39 0.20 -1.86
CA THR A 350 -11.08 0.60 -0.48
C THR A 350 -10.28 1.90 -0.45
N LEU A 351 -9.20 1.98 -1.24
CA LEU A 351 -8.33 3.15 -1.35
C LEU A 351 -9.06 4.37 -1.94
N GLN A 352 -9.96 4.14 -2.91
CA GLN A 352 -10.79 5.20 -3.47
C GLN A 352 -11.70 5.81 -2.39
N ARG A 353 -12.33 4.97 -1.55
CA ARG A 353 -13.18 5.43 -0.44
C ARG A 353 -12.37 6.19 0.60
N TRP A 354 -11.21 5.66 1.00
CA TRP A 354 -10.31 6.35 1.92
C TRP A 354 -9.85 7.70 1.35
N ARG A 355 -9.48 7.76 0.07
CA ARG A 355 -9.07 9.00 -0.59
C ARG A 355 -10.20 10.03 -0.63
N LYS A 356 -11.42 9.62 -0.97
CA LYS A 356 -12.60 10.51 -0.96
C LYS A 356 -12.87 11.03 0.45
N ALA A 357 -12.85 10.17 1.45
CA ALA A 357 -13.01 10.56 2.86
C ALA A 357 -11.91 11.52 3.30
N PHE A 358 -10.63 11.21 3.02
CA PHE A 358 -9.49 12.06 3.35
C PHE A 358 -9.61 13.48 2.75
N VAL A 359 -9.92 13.57 1.46
CA VAL A 359 -10.09 14.87 0.76
C VAL A 359 -11.20 15.71 1.37
N SER A 360 -12.27 15.10 1.89
CA SER A 360 -13.36 15.82 2.53
C SER A 360 -13.02 16.38 3.92
N GLN A 361 -11.85 16.06 4.50
CA GLN A 361 -11.48 16.40 5.88
C GLN A 361 -10.41 17.51 5.99
N GLN A 362 -10.20 18.33 4.97
CA GLN A 362 -9.12 19.34 4.93
C GLN A 362 -9.12 20.29 6.14
N GLU A 363 -10.28 20.75 6.58
CA GLU A 363 -10.38 21.65 7.75
C GLU A 363 -9.96 20.93 9.04
N HIS A 364 -10.36 19.68 9.21
CA HIS A 364 -9.98 18.88 10.38
C HIS A 364 -8.50 18.52 10.37
N LEU A 365 -7.90 18.23 9.20
CA LEU A 365 -6.47 17.99 9.06
C LEU A 365 -5.67 19.22 9.48
N SER A 366 -6.04 20.41 9.03
CA SER A 366 -5.41 21.67 9.45
C SER A 366 -5.55 21.90 10.95
N ALA A 367 -6.70 21.58 11.55
CA ALA A 367 -6.93 21.69 12.99
C ALA A 367 -6.05 20.73 13.81
N LEU A 368 -5.70 19.55 13.26
CA LEU A 368 -4.74 18.63 13.85
C LEU A 368 -3.27 19.03 13.61
N GLY A 369 -3.01 20.14 12.90
CA GLY A 369 -1.67 20.67 12.65
C GLY A 369 -0.97 20.11 11.41
N PHE A 370 -1.69 19.37 10.55
CA PHE A 370 -1.14 18.89 9.28
C PHE A 370 -1.13 20.01 8.24
N ASP A 371 0.03 20.22 7.62
CA ASP A 371 0.22 21.23 6.60
C ASP A 371 -0.19 20.72 5.19
N ARG A 372 -0.28 21.66 4.24
CA ARG A 372 -0.63 21.34 2.85
C ARG A 372 0.37 20.39 2.18
N ARG A 373 1.63 20.40 2.61
CA ARG A 373 2.64 19.47 2.10
C ARG A 373 2.33 18.04 2.52
N PHE A 374 1.94 17.84 3.78
CA PHE A 374 1.48 16.55 4.28
C PHE A 374 0.22 16.09 3.56
N GLU A 375 -0.79 16.97 3.41
CA GLU A 375 -2.03 16.63 2.69
C GLU A 375 -1.75 16.13 1.28
N ARG A 376 -0.90 16.83 0.52
CA ARG A 376 -0.52 16.43 -0.84
C ARG A 376 0.29 15.12 -0.86
N THR A 377 1.13 14.89 0.14
CA THR A 377 1.87 13.64 0.28
C THR A 377 0.92 12.47 0.49
N TRP A 378 -0.05 12.62 1.40
CA TRP A 378 -1.02 11.57 1.72
C TRP A 378 -1.99 11.31 0.56
N LEU A 379 -2.46 12.36 -0.09
CA LEU A 379 -3.28 12.26 -1.30
C LEU A 379 -2.54 11.49 -2.42
N PHE A 380 -1.26 11.83 -2.64
CA PHE A 380 -0.45 11.11 -3.63
C PHE A 380 -0.30 9.63 -3.27
N TYR A 381 -0.03 9.33 -2.00
CA TYR A 381 0.05 7.97 -1.50
C TYR A 381 -1.22 7.15 -1.80
N LEU A 382 -2.39 7.65 -1.40
CA LEU A 382 -3.65 6.94 -1.60
C LEU A 382 -3.95 6.74 -3.09
N ALA A 383 -3.76 7.77 -3.92
CA ALA A 383 -3.98 7.68 -5.36
C ALA A 383 -2.97 6.76 -6.07
N TYR A 384 -1.70 6.74 -5.62
CA TYR A 384 -0.64 5.89 -6.16
C TYR A 384 -0.96 4.41 -5.93
N CYS A 385 -1.35 4.06 -4.70
CA CYS A 385 -1.76 2.70 -4.38
C CYS A 385 -3.07 2.32 -5.11
N GLU A 386 -4.08 3.20 -5.13
CA GLU A 386 -5.34 2.97 -5.85
C GLU A 386 -5.08 2.65 -7.34
N ALA A 387 -4.22 3.43 -7.99
CA ALA A 387 -3.86 3.19 -9.38
C ALA A 387 -3.10 1.87 -9.59
N ALA A 388 -2.19 1.52 -8.68
CA ALA A 388 -1.41 0.28 -8.77
C ALA A 388 -2.30 -0.97 -8.67
N PHE A 389 -3.29 -0.98 -7.76
CA PHE A 389 -4.27 -2.06 -7.66
C PHE A 389 -5.24 -2.08 -8.84
N ALA A 390 -5.75 -0.91 -9.27
CA ALA A 390 -6.66 -0.81 -10.41
C ALA A 390 -6.04 -1.30 -11.74
N GLU A 391 -4.73 -1.17 -11.89
CA GLU A 391 -3.97 -1.61 -13.07
C GLU A 391 -3.23 -2.94 -12.86
N HIS A 392 -3.59 -3.72 -11.81
CA HIS A 392 -3.02 -5.04 -11.51
C HIS A 392 -1.49 -5.09 -11.36
N ASN A 393 -0.84 -3.98 -11.05
CA ASN A 393 0.60 -3.97 -10.71
C ASN A 393 0.85 -4.54 -9.32
N THR A 394 -0.12 -4.40 -8.44
CA THR A 394 -0.20 -5.02 -7.12
C THR A 394 -1.52 -5.74 -6.96
N ASP A 395 -1.56 -6.70 -6.08
CA ASP A 395 -2.74 -7.43 -5.67
C ASP A 395 -2.74 -7.57 -4.15
N VAL A 396 -3.87 -7.91 -3.54
CA VAL A 396 -3.95 -8.34 -2.16
C VAL A 396 -4.48 -9.77 -2.11
N VAL A 397 -3.78 -10.60 -1.36
CA VAL A 397 -4.08 -12.04 -1.30
C VAL A 397 -4.18 -12.50 0.14
N GLN A 398 -5.26 -13.20 0.48
CA GLN A 398 -5.32 -14.03 1.67
C GLN A 398 -4.79 -15.43 1.34
N PHE A 399 -3.68 -15.81 1.97
CA PHE A 399 -3.10 -17.16 1.90
C PHE A 399 -3.50 -17.95 3.14
N THR A 400 -4.12 -19.12 2.93
CA THR A 400 -4.36 -20.08 4.00
C THR A 400 -3.22 -21.08 4.02
N LEU A 401 -2.45 -21.08 5.10
CA LEU A 401 -1.31 -21.95 5.30
C LEU A 401 -1.65 -23.04 6.33
N ARG A 402 -1.06 -24.23 6.20
CA ARG A 402 -1.18 -25.32 7.16
C ARG A 402 0.21 -25.82 7.58
N LYS A 403 0.40 -26.01 8.86
CA LYS A 403 1.53 -26.78 9.37
C LYS A 403 1.18 -28.28 9.26
N PRO A 404 1.99 -29.11 8.59
CA PRO A 404 1.79 -30.56 8.58
C PRO A 404 1.69 -31.15 9.99
N ALA A 405 1.01 -32.32 10.11
CA ALA A 405 0.88 -33.05 11.36
C ALA A 405 2.19 -33.67 11.82
#